data_bc31274fab4e5b4acb175aaa9a5523d8
#
_entry.id   bc31274fab4e5b4acb175aaa9a5523d8
#
_cell.length_a   1.000
_cell.length_b   1.000
_cell.length_c   1.000
_cell.angle_alpha   90.00
_cell.angle_beta   90.00
_cell.angle_gamma   90.00
#
_symmetry.space_group_name_H-M   'P 1'
#
loop_
_entity.id
_entity.type
_entity.pdbx_description
1 polymer ?
#
loop_
_entity_poly.entity_id
_entity_poly.type
_entity_poly.pdbx_seq_one_letter_code
_entity_poly.pdbx_strand_id
1 'polypeptide(L)'
;MTQVLKLAIGSIVVALGVLALKLWAAQITGSVALLSDALESIVNLATAVAALIAVQLAARPADSKMPFGYYKAEYFSAVLEGVFIVVAALLIFYQAWQGFSAPSPLDAPFEGIAISMVATAINWVWSVVLVRQGRRLQSPALEADGHHLWTDVFSSLGVAAGLVLVVVTGQPMLDAALAVLVGLNILWSGSRLLAASVGGLMDISVGTERLAAIRQTIA
;
A
#
# COMPACT_ATOMS: atom_id res chain seq x y z
N MET A 1 17.23 -21.73 -1.08
CA MET A 1 16.22 -20.65 -1.22
C MET A 1 15.89 -20.47 -2.70
N THR A 2 14.61 -20.52 -3.05
CA THR A 2 14.15 -20.25 -4.42
C THR A 2 14.44 -18.79 -4.80
N GLN A 3 14.59 -18.49 -6.09
CA GLN A 3 14.79 -17.10 -6.55
C GLN A 3 13.60 -16.19 -6.15
N VAL A 4 12.38 -16.71 -6.18
CA VAL A 4 11.18 -16.01 -5.73
C VAL A 4 11.29 -15.57 -4.27
N LEU A 5 11.73 -16.46 -3.38
CA LEU A 5 11.89 -16.15 -1.95
C LEU A 5 12.98 -15.08 -1.71
N LYS A 6 14.08 -15.12 -2.48
CA LYS A 6 15.12 -14.07 -2.40
C LYS A 6 14.60 -12.69 -2.80
N LEU A 7 13.79 -12.64 -3.85
CA LEU A 7 13.18 -11.39 -4.31
C LEU A 7 12.13 -10.88 -3.30
N ALA A 8 11.30 -11.75 -2.74
CA ALA A 8 10.34 -11.37 -1.71
C ALA A 8 11.02 -10.81 -0.44
N ILE A 9 12.13 -11.42 0.02
CA ILE A 9 12.92 -10.87 1.12
C ILE A 9 13.56 -9.53 0.70
N GLY A 10 14.04 -9.42 -0.54
CA GLY A 10 14.54 -8.18 -1.11
C GLY A 10 13.51 -7.06 -1.07
N SER A 11 12.24 -7.35 -1.40
CA SER A 11 11.13 -6.37 -1.30
C SER A 11 10.97 -5.85 0.13
N ILE A 12 11.02 -6.70 1.14
CA ILE A 12 10.91 -6.26 2.54
C ILE A 12 12.09 -5.36 2.91
N VAL A 13 13.32 -5.69 2.52
CA VAL A 13 14.51 -4.89 2.82
C VAL A 13 14.42 -3.53 2.11
N VAL A 14 14.02 -3.50 0.84
CA VAL A 14 13.82 -2.26 0.09
C VAL A 14 12.71 -1.42 0.72
N ALA A 15 11.57 -2.03 1.07
CA ALA A 15 10.46 -1.34 1.72
C ALA A 15 10.86 -0.69 3.05
N LEU A 16 11.67 -1.38 3.88
CA LEU A 16 12.21 -0.81 5.11
C LEU A 16 13.14 0.39 4.85
N GLY A 17 14.01 0.29 3.85
CA GLY A 17 14.90 1.39 3.46
C GLY A 17 14.13 2.60 2.94
N VAL A 18 13.15 2.39 2.08
CA VAL A 18 12.27 3.43 1.53
C VAL A 18 11.44 4.09 2.63
N LEU A 19 10.86 3.29 3.54
CA LEU A 19 10.12 3.78 4.70
C LEU A 19 10.99 4.69 5.59
N ALA A 20 12.23 4.28 5.88
CA ALA A 20 13.15 5.08 6.67
C ALA A 20 13.45 6.43 6.00
N LEU A 21 13.67 6.45 4.66
CA LEU A 21 13.87 7.68 3.91
C LEU A 21 12.63 8.58 3.92
N LYS A 22 11.43 8.03 3.72
CA LYS A 22 10.17 8.79 3.73
C LYS A 22 9.89 9.39 5.12
N LEU A 23 10.08 8.63 6.19
CA LEU A 23 9.95 9.13 7.56
C LEU A 23 10.96 10.25 7.84
N TRP A 24 12.20 10.08 7.38
CA TRP A 24 13.21 11.12 7.54
C TRP A 24 12.83 12.40 6.78
N ALA A 25 12.39 12.29 5.52
CA ALA A 25 11.91 13.43 4.74
C ALA A 25 10.74 14.15 5.44
N ALA A 26 9.77 13.41 5.97
CA ALA A 26 8.65 13.97 6.73
C ALA A 26 9.10 14.69 8.00
N GLN A 27 10.07 14.12 8.75
CA GLN A 27 10.57 14.71 9.99
C GLN A 27 11.35 16.01 9.77
N ILE A 28 12.21 16.08 8.76
CA ILE A 28 13.02 17.28 8.52
C ILE A 28 12.21 18.42 7.88
N THR A 29 11.08 18.11 7.22
CA THR A 29 10.23 19.13 6.59
C THR A 29 9.08 19.59 7.46
N GLY A 30 8.63 18.75 8.39
CA GLY A 30 7.35 18.92 9.09
C GLY A 30 6.15 18.81 8.18
N SER A 31 6.31 18.32 6.93
CA SER A 31 5.23 18.20 5.93
C SER A 31 4.26 17.08 6.31
N VAL A 32 2.97 17.44 6.38
CA VAL A 32 1.88 16.49 6.62
C VAL A 32 1.67 15.59 5.39
N ALA A 33 1.88 16.11 4.18
CA ALA A 33 1.77 15.33 2.95
C ALA A 33 2.88 14.26 2.85
N LEU A 34 4.14 14.59 3.20
CA LEU A 34 5.22 13.59 3.27
C LEU A 34 5.02 12.59 4.40
N LEU A 35 4.47 13.01 5.54
CA LEU A 35 4.10 12.08 6.60
C LEU A 35 3.01 11.11 6.14
N SER A 36 2.03 11.59 5.36
CA SER A 36 0.97 10.75 4.78
C SER A 36 1.53 9.67 3.86
N ASP A 37 2.48 10.03 2.99
CA ASP A 37 3.20 9.10 2.10
C ASP A 37 4.03 8.06 2.90
N ALA A 38 4.62 8.47 4.02
CA ALA A 38 5.33 7.54 4.92
C ALA A 38 4.36 6.60 5.66
N LEU A 39 3.21 7.08 6.12
CA LEU A 39 2.18 6.26 6.77
C LEU A 39 1.60 5.20 5.82
N GLU A 40 1.37 5.56 4.54
CA GLU A 40 1.00 4.60 3.49
C GLU A 40 2.05 3.51 3.35
N SER A 41 3.33 3.87 3.33
CA SER A 41 4.43 2.89 3.25
C SER A 41 4.53 1.98 4.49
N ILE A 42 4.17 2.46 5.69
CA ILE A 42 4.06 1.61 6.90
C ILE A 42 2.96 0.56 6.71
N VAL A 43 1.79 0.97 6.23
CA VAL A 43 0.67 0.05 5.97
C VAL A 43 1.11 -1.01 4.95
N ASN A 44 1.69 -0.58 3.83
CA ASN A 44 2.13 -1.48 2.76
C ASN A 44 3.15 -2.52 3.27
N LEU A 45 4.09 -2.12 4.11
CA LEU A 45 5.04 -3.04 4.73
C LEU A 45 4.35 -4.04 5.68
N ALA A 46 3.45 -3.55 6.55
CA ALA A 46 2.73 -4.39 7.50
C ALA A 46 1.84 -5.42 6.79
N THR A 47 1.16 -4.98 5.72
CA THR A 47 0.27 -5.84 4.93
C THR A 47 1.04 -6.86 4.10
N ALA A 48 2.20 -6.49 3.54
CA ALA A 48 3.07 -7.44 2.84
C ALA A 48 3.53 -8.58 3.76
N VAL A 49 3.88 -8.26 5.02
CA VAL A 49 4.23 -9.29 6.03
C VAL A 49 3.01 -10.15 6.39
N ALA A 50 1.85 -9.54 6.60
CA ALA A 50 0.61 -10.26 6.90
C ALA A 50 0.19 -11.19 5.74
N ALA A 51 0.27 -10.72 4.49
CA ALA A 51 0.00 -11.52 3.30
C ALA A 51 0.96 -12.70 3.16
N LEU A 52 2.25 -12.51 3.41
CA LEU A 52 3.23 -13.60 3.39
C LEU A 52 2.89 -14.69 4.41
N ILE A 53 2.51 -14.32 5.63
CA ILE A 53 2.07 -15.26 6.68
C ILE A 53 0.79 -15.98 6.25
N ALA A 54 -0.19 -15.23 5.71
CA ALA A 54 -1.47 -15.77 5.28
C ALA A 54 -1.32 -16.79 4.15
N VAL A 55 -0.51 -16.50 3.13
CA VAL A 55 -0.22 -17.43 2.03
C VAL A 55 0.46 -18.70 2.53
N GLN A 56 1.43 -18.59 3.45
CA GLN A 56 2.06 -19.77 4.07
C GLN A 56 1.07 -20.61 4.88
N LEU A 57 0.14 -19.96 5.55
CA LEU A 57 -0.91 -20.65 6.30
C LEU A 57 -1.92 -21.32 5.37
N ALA A 58 -2.37 -20.61 4.32
CA ALA A 58 -3.31 -21.11 3.32
C ALA A 58 -2.78 -22.36 2.57
N ALA A 59 -1.46 -22.46 2.39
CA ALA A 59 -0.82 -23.61 1.77
C ALA A 59 -0.82 -24.88 2.63
N ARG A 60 -1.24 -24.83 3.92
CA ARG A 60 -1.33 -26.01 4.77
C ARG A 60 -2.49 -26.91 4.34
N PRO A 61 -2.28 -28.25 4.32
CA PRO A 61 -3.37 -29.17 4.01
C PRO A 61 -4.46 -29.13 5.10
N ALA A 62 -5.66 -29.56 4.72
CA ALA A 62 -6.76 -29.74 5.65
C ALA A 62 -6.36 -30.71 6.79
N ASP A 63 -6.81 -30.43 8.01
CA ASP A 63 -6.62 -31.24 9.20
C ASP A 63 -7.91 -31.41 10.01
N SER A 64 -7.85 -32.06 11.16
CA SER A 64 -9.01 -32.30 12.03
C SER A 64 -9.62 -31.01 12.61
N LYS A 65 -8.85 -29.91 12.71
CA LYS A 65 -9.32 -28.59 13.19
C LYS A 65 -9.90 -27.75 12.07
N MET A 66 -9.33 -27.87 10.86
CA MET A 66 -9.75 -27.14 9.66
C MET A 66 -10.01 -28.14 8.51
N PRO A 67 -11.19 -28.78 8.50
CA PRO A 67 -11.52 -29.84 7.54
C PRO A 67 -11.53 -29.37 6.08
N PHE A 68 -11.78 -28.07 5.84
CA PHE A 68 -11.78 -27.45 4.52
C PHE A 68 -10.44 -26.78 4.19
N GLY A 69 -9.39 -26.91 5.03
CA GLY A 69 -8.12 -26.23 4.87
C GLY A 69 -8.10 -24.80 5.38
N TYR A 70 -7.00 -24.10 5.13
CA TYR A 70 -6.70 -22.78 5.68
C TYR A 70 -6.81 -21.66 4.64
N TYR A 71 -7.40 -21.90 3.45
CA TYR A 71 -7.42 -20.95 2.34
C TYR A 71 -8.05 -19.58 2.69
N LYS A 72 -8.99 -19.54 3.66
CA LYS A 72 -9.60 -18.27 4.11
C LYS A 72 -8.63 -17.36 4.87
N ALA A 73 -7.44 -17.84 5.23
CA ALA A 73 -6.41 -17.02 5.86
C ALA A 73 -6.01 -15.81 4.98
N GLU A 74 -6.03 -15.97 3.65
CA GLU A 74 -5.74 -14.87 2.72
C GLU A 74 -6.80 -13.76 2.79
N TYR A 75 -8.07 -14.11 2.91
CA TYR A 75 -9.13 -13.11 3.09
C TYR A 75 -9.02 -12.38 4.43
N PHE A 76 -8.62 -13.07 5.51
CA PHE A 76 -8.35 -12.44 6.80
C PHE A 76 -7.21 -11.43 6.71
N SER A 77 -6.14 -11.77 6.01
CA SER A 77 -5.02 -10.84 5.76
C SER A 77 -5.50 -9.59 5.01
N ALA A 78 -6.32 -9.76 3.98
CA ALA A 78 -6.84 -8.64 3.21
C ALA A 78 -7.85 -7.76 4.00
N VAL A 79 -8.61 -8.35 4.93
CA VAL A 79 -9.43 -7.57 5.89
C VAL A 79 -8.55 -6.77 6.84
N LEU A 80 -7.48 -7.39 7.38
CA LEU A 80 -6.52 -6.72 8.26
C LEU A 80 -5.84 -5.54 7.54
N GLU A 81 -5.46 -5.73 6.28
CA GLU A 81 -4.96 -4.67 5.41
C GLU A 81 -5.95 -3.51 5.31
N GLY A 82 -7.21 -3.80 4.99
CA GLY A 82 -8.27 -2.78 4.92
C GLY A 82 -8.43 -2.01 6.23
N VAL A 83 -8.32 -2.68 7.38
CA VAL A 83 -8.35 -2.02 8.69
C VAL A 83 -7.15 -1.09 8.88
N PHE A 84 -5.93 -1.52 8.55
CA PHE A 84 -4.73 -0.68 8.64
C PHE A 84 -4.83 0.54 7.74
N ILE A 85 -5.37 0.38 6.54
CA ILE A 85 -5.60 1.50 5.59
C ILE A 85 -6.57 2.51 6.20
N VAL A 86 -7.68 2.07 6.78
CA VAL A 86 -8.65 2.99 7.44
C VAL A 86 -8.00 3.71 8.61
N VAL A 87 -7.25 3.02 9.45
CA VAL A 87 -6.52 3.63 10.58
C VAL A 87 -5.52 4.67 10.09
N ALA A 88 -4.73 4.35 9.05
CA ALA A 88 -3.78 5.30 8.46
C ALA A 88 -4.50 6.53 7.90
N ALA A 89 -5.60 6.38 7.17
CA ALA A 89 -6.38 7.48 6.64
C ALA A 89 -6.91 8.40 7.76
N LEU A 90 -7.39 7.83 8.87
CA LEU A 90 -7.84 8.61 10.04
C LEU A 90 -6.71 9.40 10.69
N LEU A 91 -5.51 8.79 10.81
CA LEU A 91 -4.32 9.48 11.31
C LEU A 91 -3.90 10.62 10.38
N ILE A 92 -3.94 10.41 9.06
CA ILE A 92 -3.65 11.44 8.06
C ILE A 92 -4.64 12.61 8.18
N PHE A 93 -5.94 12.34 8.31
CA PHE A 93 -6.94 13.40 8.47
C PHE A 93 -6.76 14.16 9.79
N TYR A 94 -6.39 13.49 10.86
CA TYR A 94 -6.08 14.12 12.13
C TYR A 94 -4.88 15.07 12.00
N GLN A 95 -3.80 14.63 11.36
CA GLN A 95 -2.62 15.45 11.11
C GLN A 95 -2.93 16.64 10.16
N ALA A 96 -3.71 16.40 9.12
CA ALA A 96 -4.14 17.45 8.21
C ALA A 96 -5.00 18.51 8.93
N TRP A 97 -5.89 18.09 9.82
CA TRP A 97 -6.67 19.01 10.67
C TRP A 97 -5.77 19.88 11.55
N GLN A 98 -4.72 19.30 12.14
CA GLN A 98 -3.74 20.09 12.89
C GLN A 98 -2.99 21.07 11.99
N GLY A 99 -2.59 20.64 10.79
CA GLY A 99 -1.95 21.50 9.79
C GLY A 99 -2.84 22.68 9.35
N PHE A 100 -4.14 22.49 9.24
CA PHE A 100 -5.09 23.60 8.96
C PHE A 100 -5.28 24.51 10.17
N SER A 101 -5.28 23.95 11.38
CA SER A 101 -5.53 24.71 12.62
C SER A 101 -4.33 25.57 13.02
N ALA A 102 -3.11 25.11 12.73
CA ALA A 102 -1.87 25.80 13.02
C ALA A 102 -0.88 25.67 11.84
N PRO A 103 -1.14 26.36 10.71
CA PRO A 103 -0.27 26.29 9.56
C PRO A 103 1.13 26.80 9.90
N SER A 104 2.14 25.97 9.66
CA SER A 104 3.54 26.34 9.83
C SER A 104 4.29 26.25 8.50
N PRO A 105 5.27 27.14 8.27
CA PRO A 105 6.15 26.99 7.12
C PRO A 105 6.86 25.65 7.16
N LEU A 106 7.17 25.11 6.00
CA LEU A 106 7.95 23.87 5.90
C LEU A 106 9.41 24.16 6.20
N ASP A 107 10.01 23.32 7.03
CA ASP A 107 11.46 23.31 7.24
C ASP A 107 12.14 22.50 6.14
N ALA A 108 13.29 22.96 5.65
CA ALA A 108 14.12 22.25 4.68
C ALA A 108 13.33 21.54 3.54
N PRO A 109 12.40 22.23 2.82
CA PRO A 109 11.51 21.57 1.88
C PRO A 109 12.25 20.93 0.69
N PHE A 110 13.33 21.53 0.23
CA PHE A 110 14.10 21.00 -0.90
C PHE A 110 14.83 19.71 -0.54
N GLU A 111 15.38 19.62 0.67
CA GLU A 111 16.01 18.41 1.19
C GLU A 111 14.97 17.28 1.34
N GLY A 112 13.80 17.59 1.86
CA GLY A 112 12.72 16.62 1.99
C GLY A 112 12.23 16.11 0.64
N ILE A 113 12.02 16.98 -0.33
CA ILE A 113 11.69 16.61 -1.71
C ILE A 113 12.78 15.71 -2.30
N ALA A 114 14.06 16.08 -2.14
CA ALA A 114 15.18 15.32 -2.67
C ALA A 114 15.24 13.90 -2.07
N ILE A 115 15.07 13.76 -0.74
CA ILE A 115 15.04 12.46 -0.07
C ILE A 115 13.84 11.63 -0.53
N SER A 116 12.65 12.24 -0.63
CA SER A 116 11.44 11.56 -1.12
C SER A 116 11.64 11.10 -2.57
N MET A 117 12.27 11.90 -3.42
CA MET A 117 12.58 11.51 -4.81
C MET A 117 13.58 10.34 -4.89
N VAL A 118 14.57 10.28 -3.99
CA VAL A 118 15.47 9.12 -3.86
C VAL A 118 14.70 7.87 -3.47
N ALA A 119 13.82 7.97 -2.47
CA ALA A 119 12.94 6.86 -2.05
C ALA A 119 12.05 6.39 -3.21
N THR A 120 11.45 7.33 -3.95
CA THR A 120 10.62 7.06 -5.12
C THR A 120 11.42 6.38 -6.25
N ALA A 121 12.64 6.83 -6.51
CA ALA A 121 13.52 6.21 -7.50
C ALA A 121 13.90 4.77 -7.12
N ILE A 122 14.16 4.50 -5.85
CA ILE A 122 14.41 3.14 -5.35
C ILE A 122 13.19 2.26 -5.59
N ASN A 123 11.98 2.72 -5.24
CA ASN A 123 10.74 2.00 -5.49
C ASN A 123 10.52 1.75 -6.99
N TRP A 124 10.77 2.74 -7.83
CA TRP A 124 10.63 2.59 -9.26
C TRP A 124 11.57 1.50 -9.83
N VAL A 125 12.85 1.55 -9.49
CA VAL A 125 13.83 0.55 -9.92
C VAL A 125 13.43 -0.84 -9.44
N TRP A 126 13.02 -0.96 -8.17
CA TRP A 126 12.63 -2.24 -7.59
C TRP A 126 11.34 -2.78 -8.22
N SER A 127 10.34 -1.94 -8.47
CA SER A 127 9.12 -2.28 -9.21
C SER A 127 9.45 -2.90 -10.58
N VAL A 128 10.32 -2.27 -11.36
CA VAL A 128 10.75 -2.79 -12.66
C VAL A 128 11.42 -4.16 -12.54
N VAL A 129 12.26 -4.35 -11.51
CA VAL A 129 12.92 -5.64 -11.24
C VAL A 129 11.87 -6.70 -10.92
N LEU A 130 10.92 -6.41 -10.03
CA LEU A 130 9.87 -7.35 -9.61
C LEU A 130 8.96 -7.75 -10.76
N VAL A 131 8.46 -6.79 -11.55
CA VAL A 131 7.60 -7.09 -12.71
C VAL A 131 8.33 -7.96 -13.73
N ARG A 132 9.60 -7.63 -14.06
CA ARG A 132 10.39 -8.41 -15.02
C ARG A 132 10.69 -9.83 -14.52
N GLN A 133 11.11 -9.95 -13.27
CA GLN A 133 11.43 -11.26 -12.67
C GLN A 133 10.16 -12.07 -12.38
N GLY A 134 9.07 -11.41 -11.95
CA GLY A 134 7.77 -12.06 -11.76
C GLY A 134 7.27 -12.75 -13.03
N ARG A 135 7.32 -12.03 -14.17
CA ARG A 135 6.99 -12.61 -15.49
C ARG A 135 7.93 -13.75 -15.87
N ARG A 136 9.24 -13.58 -15.69
CA ARG A 136 10.24 -14.60 -16.03
C ARG A 136 10.10 -15.87 -15.19
N LEU A 137 9.79 -15.73 -13.90
CA LEU A 137 9.64 -16.83 -12.95
C LEU A 137 8.20 -17.35 -12.87
N GLN A 138 7.28 -16.79 -13.67
CA GLN A 138 5.84 -17.09 -13.64
C GLN A 138 5.27 -17.01 -12.21
N SER A 139 5.64 -15.95 -11.48
CA SER A 139 5.21 -15.68 -10.12
C SER A 139 4.24 -14.50 -10.09
N PRO A 140 2.91 -14.74 -10.05
CA PRO A 140 1.91 -13.68 -9.99
C PRO A 140 2.08 -12.78 -8.76
N ALA A 141 2.56 -13.33 -7.64
CA ALA A 141 2.79 -12.58 -6.41
C ALA A 141 3.88 -11.51 -6.59
N LEU A 142 5.03 -11.84 -7.24
CA LEU A 142 6.08 -10.85 -7.52
C LEU A 142 5.61 -9.81 -8.54
N GLU A 143 4.82 -10.20 -9.52
CA GLU A 143 4.29 -9.26 -10.50
C GLU A 143 3.28 -8.29 -9.85
N ALA A 144 2.41 -8.79 -8.98
CA ALA A 144 1.46 -7.97 -8.21
C ALA A 144 2.19 -6.98 -7.28
N ASP A 145 3.22 -7.43 -6.52
CA ASP A 145 4.06 -6.58 -5.67
C ASP A 145 4.74 -5.48 -6.49
N GLY A 146 5.30 -5.83 -7.67
CA GLY A 146 5.88 -4.86 -8.58
C GLY A 146 4.88 -3.81 -9.09
N HIS A 147 3.66 -4.20 -9.42
CA HIS A 147 2.60 -3.26 -9.83
C HIS A 147 2.11 -2.38 -8.66
N HIS A 148 2.07 -2.91 -7.44
CA HIS A 148 1.75 -2.14 -6.26
C HIS A 148 2.79 -1.02 -6.02
N LEU A 149 4.09 -1.37 -6.03
CA LEU A 149 5.17 -0.37 -5.93
C LEU A 149 5.13 0.67 -7.05
N TRP A 150 4.67 0.29 -8.25
CA TRP A 150 4.48 1.23 -9.35
C TRP A 150 3.41 2.28 -9.02
N THR A 151 2.32 1.87 -8.38
CA THR A 151 1.27 2.78 -7.89
C THR A 151 1.82 3.73 -6.82
N ASP A 152 2.64 3.22 -5.88
CA ASP A 152 3.30 4.02 -4.84
C ASP A 152 4.23 5.09 -5.45
N VAL A 153 4.92 4.77 -6.55
CA VAL A 153 5.75 5.74 -7.28
C VAL A 153 4.92 6.92 -7.78
N PHE A 154 3.74 6.66 -8.37
CA PHE A 154 2.86 7.74 -8.84
C PHE A 154 2.28 8.56 -7.69
N SER A 155 1.89 7.93 -6.60
CA SER A 155 1.43 8.60 -5.38
C SER A 155 2.50 9.54 -4.83
N SER A 156 3.72 9.03 -4.63
CA SER A 156 4.86 9.81 -4.12
C SER A 156 5.28 10.96 -5.06
N LEU A 157 5.21 10.76 -6.39
CA LEU A 157 5.44 11.84 -7.36
C LEU A 157 4.37 12.92 -7.25
N GLY A 158 3.10 12.54 -7.03
CA GLY A 158 2.02 13.48 -6.78
C GLY A 158 2.25 14.32 -5.52
N VAL A 159 2.68 13.68 -4.43
CA VAL A 159 3.03 14.36 -3.18
C VAL A 159 4.20 15.32 -3.39
N ALA A 160 5.27 14.88 -4.06
CA ALA A 160 6.43 15.72 -4.34
C ALA A 160 6.07 16.95 -5.21
N ALA A 161 5.27 16.75 -6.27
CA ALA A 161 4.80 17.85 -7.11
C ALA A 161 3.93 18.85 -6.32
N GLY A 162 3.06 18.32 -5.45
CA GLY A 162 2.26 19.14 -4.55
C GLY A 162 3.12 19.95 -3.58
N LEU A 163 4.18 19.34 -3.02
CA LEU A 163 5.08 20.03 -2.12
C LEU A 163 5.87 21.16 -2.83
N VAL A 164 6.26 20.95 -4.09
CA VAL A 164 6.82 22.02 -4.93
C VAL A 164 5.83 23.17 -5.05
N LEU A 165 4.53 22.89 -5.24
CA LEU A 165 3.50 23.90 -5.30
C LEU A 165 3.39 24.69 -3.99
N VAL A 166 3.45 24.02 -2.83
CA VAL A 166 3.49 24.67 -1.50
C VAL A 166 4.66 25.64 -1.40
N VAL A 167 5.86 25.22 -1.82
CA VAL A 167 7.07 26.05 -1.80
C VAL A 167 6.93 27.27 -2.71
N VAL A 168 6.46 27.06 -3.95
CA VAL A 168 6.31 28.14 -4.95
C VAL A 168 5.23 29.16 -4.55
N THR A 169 4.14 28.70 -3.99
CA THR A 169 3.02 29.59 -3.58
C THR A 169 3.23 30.21 -2.20
N GLY A 170 4.11 29.66 -1.37
CA GLY A 170 4.32 30.10 0.01
C GLY A 170 3.10 29.88 0.92
N GLN A 171 2.18 28.98 0.54
CA GLN A 171 0.94 28.70 1.29
C GLN A 171 1.03 27.37 2.04
N PRO A 172 1.35 27.35 3.36
CA PRO A 172 1.48 26.11 4.12
C PRO A 172 0.20 25.27 4.19
N MET A 173 -0.97 25.91 4.09
CA MET A 173 -2.26 25.21 4.10
C MET A 173 -2.42 24.22 2.94
N LEU A 174 -1.70 24.41 1.84
CA LEU A 174 -1.73 23.47 0.71
C LEU A 174 -1.11 22.13 1.06
N ASP A 175 -0.13 22.07 1.97
CA ASP A 175 0.45 20.81 2.46
C ASP A 175 -0.61 19.96 3.17
N ALA A 176 -1.39 20.57 4.08
CA ALA A 176 -2.51 19.90 4.73
C ALA A 176 -3.61 19.48 3.73
N ALA A 177 -3.88 20.31 2.71
CA ALA A 177 -4.84 19.95 1.67
C ALA A 177 -4.39 18.76 0.82
N LEU A 178 -3.09 18.69 0.49
CA LEU A 178 -2.48 17.54 -0.18
C LEU A 178 -2.59 16.28 0.67
N ALA A 179 -2.31 16.38 1.98
CA ALA A 179 -2.47 15.26 2.90
C ALA A 179 -3.92 14.74 2.91
N VAL A 180 -4.92 15.61 2.89
CA VAL A 180 -6.33 15.20 2.77
C VAL A 180 -6.58 14.46 1.46
N LEU A 181 -6.06 14.94 0.33
CA LEU A 181 -6.22 14.26 -0.97
C LEU A 181 -5.60 12.86 -0.96
N VAL A 182 -4.38 12.72 -0.39
CA VAL A 182 -3.73 11.42 -0.20
C VAL A 182 -4.57 10.52 0.70
N GLY A 183 -5.03 11.02 1.85
CA GLY A 183 -5.88 10.29 2.79
C GLY A 183 -7.20 9.80 2.16
N LEU A 184 -7.84 10.63 1.33
CA LEU A 184 -9.04 10.24 0.59
C LEU A 184 -8.76 9.14 -0.44
N ASN A 185 -7.65 9.23 -1.17
CA ASN A 185 -7.24 8.20 -2.12
C ASN A 185 -6.99 6.85 -1.43
N ILE A 186 -6.25 6.88 -0.31
CA ILE A 186 -5.95 5.71 0.50
C ILE A 186 -7.26 5.10 1.06
N LEU A 187 -8.14 5.93 1.62
CA LEU A 187 -9.42 5.47 2.17
C LEU A 187 -10.32 4.84 1.09
N TRP A 188 -10.35 5.43 -0.10
CA TRP A 188 -11.08 4.87 -1.25
C TRP A 188 -10.55 3.48 -1.64
N SER A 189 -9.23 3.34 -1.79
CA SER A 189 -8.59 2.07 -2.13
C SER A 189 -8.84 1.01 -1.07
N GLY A 190 -8.64 1.36 0.21
CA GLY A 190 -8.87 0.47 1.35
C GLY A 190 -10.31 0.03 1.52
N SER A 191 -11.27 0.93 1.30
CA SER A 191 -12.69 0.58 1.40
C SER A 191 -13.11 -0.44 0.32
N ARG A 192 -12.57 -0.32 -0.89
CA ARG A 192 -12.81 -1.29 -1.97
C ARG A 192 -12.20 -2.65 -1.65
N LEU A 193 -10.97 -2.66 -1.14
CA LEU A 193 -10.29 -3.89 -0.72
C LEU A 193 -11.06 -4.59 0.40
N LEU A 194 -11.47 -3.83 1.41
CA LEU A 194 -12.25 -4.35 2.55
C LEU A 194 -13.57 -4.96 2.09
N ALA A 195 -14.30 -4.27 1.24
CA ALA A 195 -15.57 -4.77 0.71
C ALA A 195 -15.39 -6.08 -0.08
N ALA A 196 -14.35 -6.16 -0.94
CA ALA A 196 -14.05 -7.36 -1.69
C ALA A 196 -13.65 -8.54 -0.79
N SER A 197 -12.85 -8.27 0.25
CA SER A 197 -12.33 -9.28 1.18
C SER A 197 -13.42 -9.83 2.09
N VAL A 198 -14.29 -8.97 2.61
CA VAL A 198 -15.48 -9.38 3.39
C VAL A 198 -16.40 -10.24 2.53
N GLY A 199 -16.58 -9.87 1.25
CA GLY A 199 -17.34 -10.68 0.31
C GLY A 199 -16.77 -12.09 0.14
N GLY A 200 -15.45 -12.23 0.03
CA GLY A 200 -14.77 -13.53 -0.04
C GLY A 200 -14.90 -14.36 1.24
N LEU A 201 -14.87 -13.73 2.42
CA LEU A 201 -15.12 -14.41 3.70
C LEU A 201 -16.55 -14.92 3.83
N MET A 202 -17.52 -14.16 3.33
CA MET A 202 -18.96 -14.46 3.41
C MET A 202 -19.44 -15.41 2.30
N ASP A 203 -18.52 -15.95 1.49
CA ASP A 203 -18.83 -16.87 0.39
C ASP A 203 -19.90 -16.31 -0.56
N ILE A 204 -19.75 -15.04 -0.97
CA ILE A 204 -20.68 -14.39 -1.90
C ILE A 204 -20.80 -15.23 -3.17
N SER A 205 -22.04 -15.51 -3.60
CA SER A 205 -22.34 -16.28 -4.79
C SER A 205 -21.70 -15.67 -6.05
N VAL A 206 -21.28 -16.52 -6.96
CA VAL A 206 -20.84 -16.11 -8.30
C VAL A 206 -21.94 -15.34 -9.02
N GLY A 207 -21.58 -14.34 -9.82
CA GLY A 207 -22.54 -13.53 -10.57
C GLY A 207 -23.50 -14.39 -11.40
N THR A 208 -24.70 -13.85 -11.61
CA THR A 208 -25.83 -14.55 -12.26
C THR A 208 -25.48 -15.20 -13.60
N GLU A 209 -24.60 -14.57 -14.41
CA GLU A 209 -24.14 -15.12 -15.69
C GLU A 209 -23.31 -16.40 -15.51
N ARG A 210 -22.36 -16.40 -14.56
CA ARG A 210 -21.54 -17.58 -14.24
C ARG A 210 -22.39 -18.68 -13.61
N LEU A 211 -23.35 -18.32 -12.78
CA LEU A 211 -24.29 -19.27 -12.17
C LEU A 211 -25.14 -19.96 -13.25
N ALA A 212 -25.61 -19.20 -14.26
CA ALA A 212 -26.35 -19.75 -15.40
C ALA A 212 -25.49 -20.71 -16.24
N ALA A 213 -24.23 -20.33 -16.52
CA ALA A 213 -23.29 -21.19 -17.23
C ALA A 213 -22.99 -22.50 -16.48
N ILE A 214 -22.78 -22.43 -15.15
CA ILE A 214 -22.57 -23.62 -14.31
C ILE A 214 -23.81 -24.53 -14.35
N ARG A 215 -25.01 -23.96 -14.23
CA ARG A 215 -26.28 -24.75 -14.30
C ARG A 215 -26.45 -25.42 -15.66
N GLN A 216 -26.11 -24.76 -16.77
CA GLN A 216 -26.14 -25.35 -18.10
C GLN A 216 -25.13 -26.49 -18.29
N THR A 217 -24.01 -26.47 -17.58
CA THR A 217 -22.96 -27.50 -17.69
C THR A 217 -23.29 -28.73 -16.85
N ILE A 218 -24.09 -28.58 -15.80
CA ILE A 218 -24.46 -29.67 -14.87
C ILE A 218 -25.80 -30.33 -15.26
N ALA A 219 -26.66 -29.62 -16.00
CA ALA A 219 -27.94 -30.17 -16.53
C ALA A 219 -27.72 -30.98 -17.79
#